data_c90d8dd6c56723c0277fe99f6e550ef8
#
_entry.id   c90d8dd6c56723c0277fe99f6e550ef8
#
_cell.length_a   1.000
_cell.length_b   1.000
_cell.length_c   1.000
_cell.angle_alpha   90.00
_cell.angle_beta   90.00
_cell.angle_gamma   90.00
#
_symmetry.space_group_name_H-M   'P 1'
#
loop_
_entity.id
_entity.type
_entity.pdbx_description
1 polymer ?
#
loop_
_entity_poly.entity_id
_entity_poly.type
_entity_poly.pdbx_seq_one_letter_code
_entity_poly.pdbx_strand_id
1 'polypeptide(L)'
;IPLAQFCIFYIYVNFNSVLLAFKRFDYDTGLYRYVGVENFARVFRDFASSELVSASVKNSLIAYAVGLLFGTGLALLFSYYIYKKSFGQKFFQVMLFLPSIVSSVAMVMMFKYFTDLALPEVINKIFPGSEFIGFLSEENTRFGTLLFFCIWAGFGSNVLLYVGAMNGINDSIVEAAHLDGCGTMREFISITFPMIFPTFTTLFIVNIAGIATNQINAYLFYGLDVPPNCYTLGFYMFKDLVT
;
A
#
# COMPACT_ATOMS: atom_id res chain seq x y z
N ILE A 1 -28.79 -10.15 16.74
CA ILE A 1 -28.06 -8.89 16.95
C ILE A 1 -27.00 -8.67 15.86
N PRO A 2 -26.03 -9.59 15.54
CA PRO A 2 -25.00 -9.32 14.54
C PRO A 2 -25.53 -9.04 13.14
N LEU A 3 -26.58 -9.75 12.70
CA LEU A 3 -27.20 -9.55 11.38
C LEU A 3 -27.85 -8.15 11.27
N ALA A 4 -28.56 -7.72 12.31
CA ALA A 4 -29.18 -6.39 12.35
C ALA A 4 -28.08 -5.28 12.34
N GLN A 5 -27.02 -5.49 13.08
CA GLN A 5 -25.85 -4.62 13.09
C GLN A 5 -25.19 -4.50 11.71
N PHE A 6 -25.00 -5.63 11.03
CA PHE A 6 -24.49 -5.66 9.66
C PHE A 6 -25.41 -4.93 8.67
N CYS A 7 -26.72 -5.16 8.74
CA CYS A 7 -27.66 -4.47 7.86
C CYS A 7 -27.68 -2.96 8.08
N ILE A 8 -27.64 -2.49 9.34
CA ILE A 8 -27.70 -1.06 9.64
C ILE A 8 -26.36 -0.36 9.35
N PHE A 9 -25.27 -0.86 9.91
CA PHE A 9 -23.98 -0.14 9.84
C PHE A 9 -23.19 -0.44 8.56
N TYR A 10 -23.45 -1.56 7.88
CA TYR A 10 -22.74 -1.88 6.65
C TYR A 10 -23.59 -1.65 5.40
N ILE A 11 -24.76 -2.30 5.29
CA ILE A 11 -25.58 -2.20 4.08
C ILE A 11 -26.16 -0.79 3.94
N TYR A 12 -26.84 -0.26 4.97
CA TYR A 12 -27.49 1.04 4.87
C TYR A 12 -26.50 2.19 4.65
N VAL A 13 -25.39 2.22 5.39
CA VAL A 13 -24.38 3.27 5.26
C VAL A 13 -23.69 3.20 3.90
N ASN A 14 -23.28 2.02 3.44
CA ASN A 14 -22.64 1.88 2.13
C ASN A 14 -23.61 2.15 0.98
N PHE A 15 -24.88 1.74 1.11
CA PHE A 15 -25.91 2.05 0.11
C PHE A 15 -26.11 3.57 -0.03
N ASN A 16 -26.18 4.29 1.08
CA ASN A 16 -26.26 5.75 1.05
C ASN A 16 -25.03 6.40 0.42
N SER A 17 -23.83 5.88 0.71
CA SER A 17 -22.59 6.35 0.07
C SER A 17 -22.59 6.12 -1.45
N VAL A 18 -23.09 4.99 -1.92
CA VAL A 18 -23.28 4.72 -3.36
C VAL A 18 -24.30 5.70 -3.97
N LEU A 19 -25.38 5.99 -3.25
CA LEU A 19 -26.37 6.97 -3.72
C LEU A 19 -25.82 8.40 -3.83
N LEU A 20 -24.83 8.75 -3.00
CA LEU A 20 -24.15 10.06 -3.11
C LEU A 20 -23.42 10.22 -4.44
N ALA A 21 -22.94 9.15 -5.07
CA ALA A 21 -22.33 9.22 -6.40
C ALA A 21 -23.29 9.77 -7.48
N PHE A 22 -24.60 9.62 -7.28
CA PHE A 22 -25.65 10.10 -8.19
C PHE A 22 -26.24 11.44 -7.76
N LYS A 23 -25.72 12.04 -6.68
CA LYS A 23 -26.19 13.33 -6.14
C LYS A 23 -25.07 14.35 -6.17
N ARG A 24 -25.46 15.62 -6.24
CA ARG A 24 -24.56 16.77 -6.09
C ARG A 24 -25.10 17.69 -5.00
N PHE A 25 -24.20 18.15 -4.15
CA PHE A 25 -24.55 19.17 -3.17
C PHE A 25 -24.74 20.53 -3.90
N ASP A 26 -25.86 21.14 -3.67
CA ASP A 26 -26.19 22.48 -4.19
C ASP A 26 -25.94 23.47 -3.06
N TYR A 27 -24.93 24.31 -3.23
CA TYR A 27 -24.54 25.31 -2.23
C TYR A 27 -25.57 26.43 -2.06
N ASP A 28 -26.42 26.72 -3.09
CA ASP A 28 -27.41 27.76 -3.03
C ASP A 28 -28.64 27.32 -2.22
N THR A 29 -29.02 26.06 -2.33
CA THR A 29 -30.19 25.49 -1.65
C THR A 29 -29.83 24.73 -0.37
N GLY A 30 -28.55 24.40 -0.15
CA GLY A 30 -28.08 23.58 0.98
C GLY A 30 -28.54 22.12 0.92
N LEU A 31 -29.03 21.62 -0.23
CA LEU A 31 -29.61 20.29 -0.39
C LEU A 31 -28.88 19.47 -1.44
N TYR A 32 -28.97 18.15 -1.30
CA TYR A 32 -28.46 17.22 -2.32
C TYR A 32 -29.47 17.07 -3.47
N ARG A 33 -29.09 17.50 -4.68
CA ARG A 33 -29.86 17.30 -5.90
C ARG A 33 -29.44 16.02 -6.61
N TYR A 34 -30.39 15.23 -7.07
CA TYR A 34 -30.13 14.06 -7.90
C TYR A 34 -29.73 14.50 -9.33
N VAL A 35 -28.53 14.05 -9.77
CA VAL A 35 -27.94 14.41 -11.07
C VAL A 35 -27.70 13.18 -11.96
N GLY A 36 -28.20 12.01 -11.56
CA GLY A 36 -28.02 10.78 -12.33
C GLY A 36 -26.54 10.43 -12.54
N VAL A 37 -26.15 10.15 -13.77
CA VAL A 37 -24.76 9.74 -14.13
C VAL A 37 -23.84 10.94 -14.46
N GLU A 38 -24.28 12.17 -14.26
CA GLU A 38 -23.52 13.36 -14.63
C GLU A 38 -22.18 13.47 -13.88
N ASN A 39 -22.12 13.02 -12.61
CA ASN A 39 -20.89 13.00 -11.85
C ASN A 39 -19.86 12.05 -12.49
N PHE A 40 -20.28 10.89 -12.99
CA PHE A 40 -19.40 9.95 -13.68
C PHE A 40 -18.88 10.56 -15.00
N ALA A 41 -19.77 11.21 -15.78
CA ALA A 41 -19.37 11.90 -17.00
C ALA A 41 -18.36 13.04 -16.73
N ARG A 42 -18.50 13.74 -15.58
CA ARG A 42 -17.52 14.74 -15.14
C ARG A 42 -16.18 14.09 -14.82
N VAL A 43 -16.15 13.04 -14.00
CA VAL A 43 -14.91 12.34 -13.66
C VAL A 43 -14.17 11.87 -14.92
N PHE A 44 -14.88 11.29 -15.90
CA PHE A 44 -14.26 10.89 -17.16
C PHE A 44 -13.74 12.08 -17.99
N ARG A 45 -14.43 13.20 -17.96
CA ARG A 45 -13.98 14.44 -18.63
C ARG A 45 -12.74 15.01 -17.95
N ASP A 46 -12.76 15.10 -16.62
CA ASP A 46 -11.64 15.61 -15.83
C ASP A 46 -10.41 14.71 -15.98
N PHE A 47 -10.62 13.39 -16.07
CA PHE A 47 -9.55 12.43 -16.39
C PHE A 47 -8.92 12.70 -17.76
N ALA A 48 -9.73 13.08 -18.77
CA ALA A 48 -9.23 13.35 -20.12
C ALA A 48 -8.64 14.76 -20.27
N SER A 49 -9.09 15.75 -19.49
CA SER A 49 -8.73 17.17 -19.65
C SER A 49 -7.76 17.68 -18.59
N SER A 50 -7.74 17.09 -17.39
CA SER A 50 -6.85 17.51 -16.29
C SER A 50 -5.58 16.69 -16.25
N GLU A 51 -4.45 17.32 -16.52
CA GLU A 51 -3.13 16.70 -16.43
C GLU A 51 -2.86 16.17 -15.00
N LEU A 52 -3.30 16.91 -13.96
CA LEU A 52 -3.12 16.51 -12.57
C LEU A 52 -3.90 15.24 -12.23
N VAL A 53 -5.15 15.10 -12.69
CA VAL A 53 -5.98 13.91 -12.44
C VAL A 53 -5.38 12.71 -13.15
N SER A 54 -4.99 12.86 -14.42
CA SER A 54 -4.35 11.82 -15.21
C SER A 54 -3.04 11.34 -14.57
N ALA A 55 -2.19 12.28 -14.12
CA ALA A 55 -0.96 11.97 -13.41
C ALA A 55 -1.23 11.23 -12.08
N SER A 56 -2.26 11.66 -11.32
CA SER A 56 -2.64 11.03 -10.06
C SER A 56 -3.09 9.58 -10.22
N VAL A 57 -3.87 9.29 -11.28
CA VAL A 57 -4.27 7.92 -11.61
C VAL A 57 -3.08 7.07 -12.04
N LYS A 58 -2.21 7.62 -12.91
CA LYS A 58 -0.98 6.93 -13.32
C LYS A 58 -0.10 6.59 -12.13
N ASN A 59 0.11 7.53 -11.21
CA ASN A 59 0.89 7.31 -10.01
C ASN A 59 0.26 6.26 -9.08
N SER A 60 -1.08 6.25 -8.94
CA SER A 60 -1.79 5.21 -8.18
C SER A 60 -1.59 3.83 -8.78
N LEU A 61 -1.67 3.70 -10.11
CA LEU A 61 -1.43 2.43 -10.80
C LEU A 61 0.03 1.97 -10.67
N ILE A 62 0.99 2.89 -10.78
CA ILE A 62 2.41 2.57 -10.55
C ILE A 62 2.63 2.15 -9.10
N ALA A 63 2.09 2.89 -8.13
CA ALA A 63 2.20 2.55 -6.71
C ALA A 63 1.62 1.16 -6.42
N TYR A 64 0.47 0.83 -7.01
CA TYR A 64 -0.14 -0.49 -6.90
C TYR A 64 0.73 -1.58 -7.54
N ALA A 65 1.19 -1.38 -8.78
CA ALA A 65 2.00 -2.38 -9.49
C ALA A 65 3.33 -2.65 -8.77
N VAL A 66 4.01 -1.60 -8.32
CA VAL A 66 5.27 -1.70 -7.56
C VAL A 66 5.03 -2.32 -6.19
N GLY A 67 3.97 -1.92 -5.48
CA GLY A 67 3.57 -2.50 -4.19
C GLY A 67 3.19 -3.98 -4.30
N LEU A 68 2.48 -4.36 -5.35
CA LEU A 68 2.13 -5.75 -5.62
C LEU A 68 3.38 -6.58 -5.93
N LEU A 69 4.23 -6.11 -6.85
CA LEU A 69 5.40 -6.86 -7.28
C LEU A 69 6.44 -7.01 -6.16
N PHE A 70 6.85 -5.89 -5.58
CA PHE A 70 7.92 -5.87 -4.56
C PHE A 70 7.38 -6.12 -3.16
N GLY A 71 6.30 -5.46 -2.75
CA GLY A 71 5.74 -5.61 -1.41
C GLY A 71 5.21 -7.02 -1.17
N THR A 72 4.37 -7.54 -2.06
CA THR A 72 3.82 -8.90 -1.95
C THR A 72 4.89 -9.95 -2.24
N GLY A 73 5.76 -9.72 -3.22
CA GLY A 73 6.88 -10.63 -3.52
C GLY A 73 7.82 -10.80 -2.34
N LEU A 74 8.27 -9.71 -1.74
CA LEU A 74 9.09 -9.74 -0.52
C LEU A 74 8.35 -10.38 0.65
N ALA A 75 7.08 -10.05 0.85
CA ALA A 75 6.27 -10.65 1.92
C ALA A 75 6.19 -12.17 1.77
N LEU A 76 5.94 -12.69 0.58
CA LEU A 76 5.90 -14.14 0.32
C LEU A 76 7.26 -14.80 0.56
N LEU A 77 8.35 -14.21 0.07
CA LEU A 77 9.72 -14.75 0.24
C LEU A 77 10.11 -14.80 1.72
N PHE A 78 9.92 -13.70 2.46
CA PHE A 78 10.25 -13.66 3.88
C PHE A 78 9.32 -14.55 4.71
N SER A 79 8.05 -14.68 4.33
CA SER A 79 7.11 -15.58 4.99
C SER A 79 7.54 -17.03 4.84
N TYR A 80 7.95 -17.42 3.63
CA TYR A 80 8.46 -18.77 3.40
C TYR A 80 9.77 -19.03 4.14
N TYR A 81 10.67 -18.05 4.17
CA TYR A 81 11.91 -18.14 4.98
C TYR A 81 11.63 -18.39 6.46
N ILE A 82 10.66 -17.69 7.03
CA ILE A 82 10.23 -17.83 8.44
C ILE A 82 9.52 -19.18 8.64
N TYR A 83 8.62 -19.57 7.75
CA TYR A 83 7.89 -20.84 7.78
C TYR A 83 8.84 -22.04 7.80
N LYS A 84 9.90 -22.01 6.99
CA LYS A 84 10.93 -23.07 6.94
C LYS A 84 11.84 -23.10 8.19
N LYS A 85 11.57 -22.27 9.18
CA LYS A 85 12.36 -22.18 10.42
C LYS A 85 13.85 -21.97 10.16
N SER A 86 14.20 -21.19 9.14
CA SER A 86 15.57 -20.89 8.73
C SER A 86 16.35 -20.14 9.82
N PHE A 87 17.68 -20.14 9.71
CA PHE A 87 18.55 -19.51 10.71
C PHE A 87 18.16 -18.05 10.97
N GLY A 88 18.04 -17.65 12.23
CA GLY A 88 17.70 -16.27 12.60
C GLY A 88 16.24 -15.86 12.36
N GLN A 89 15.32 -16.77 12.01
CA GLN A 89 13.92 -16.49 11.69
C GLN A 89 13.22 -15.55 12.69
N LYS A 90 13.43 -15.78 14.01
CA LYS A 90 12.81 -14.96 15.06
C LYS A 90 13.29 -13.51 15.03
N PHE A 91 14.58 -13.31 14.78
CA PHE A 91 15.17 -11.99 14.65
C PHE A 91 14.61 -11.26 13.42
N PHE A 92 14.60 -11.93 12.27
CA PHE A 92 14.01 -11.37 11.04
C PHE A 92 12.51 -11.06 11.20
N GLN A 93 11.76 -11.96 11.83
CA GLN A 93 10.32 -11.73 12.09
C GLN A 93 10.10 -10.46 12.91
N VAL A 94 10.86 -10.25 13.99
CA VAL A 94 10.76 -9.05 14.82
C VAL A 94 11.17 -7.81 14.03
N MET A 95 12.29 -7.86 13.32
CA MET A 95 12.80 -6.73 12.52
C MET A 95 11.85 -6.29 11.40
N LEU A 96 11.24 -7.25 10.72
CA LEU A 96 10.28 -6.96 9.63
C LEU A 96 8.95 -6.41 10.16
N PHE A 97 8.56 -6.81 11.37
CA PHE A 97 7.31 -6.36 11.96
C PHE A 97 7.45 -5.04 12.74
N LEU A 98 8.66 -4.71 13.18
CA LEU A 98 8.92 -3.52 14.00
C LEU A 98 8.40 -2.21 13.38
N PRO A 99 8.57 -1.93 12.07
CA PRO A 99 8.03 -0.71 11.45
C PRO A 99 6.51 -0.59 11.58
N SER A 100 5.77 -1.70 11.57
CA SER A 100 4.31 -1.70 11.66
C SER A 100 3.76 -1.46 13.07
N ILE A 101 4.59 -1.60 14.10
CA ILE A 101 4.21 -1.35 15.50
C ILE A 101 4.37 0.14 15.85
N VAL A 102 5.35 0.80 15.23
CA VAL A 102 5.63 2.21 15.48
C VAL A 102 4.56 3.09 14.84
N SER A 103 4.21 4.19 15.49
CA SER A 103 3.28 5.18 14.92
C SER A 103 3.76 5.64 13.53
N SER A 104 2.85 5.64 12.55
CA SER A 104 3.16 6.07 11.18
C SER A 104 3.75 7.47 11.11
N VAL A 105 3.27 8.40 11.98
CA VAL A 105 3.81 9.75 12.05
C VAL A 105 5.27 9.75 12.51
N ALA A 106 5.58 8.98 13.56
CA ALA A 106 6.95 8.87 14.06
C ALA A 106 7.88 8.23 13.01
N MET A 107 7.42 7.18 12.33
CA MET A 107 8.19 6.52 11.26
C MET A 107 8.46 7.46 10.09
N VAL A 108 7.47 8.21 9.64
CA VAL A 108 7.63 9.21 8.58
C VAL A 108 8.62 10.29 8.99
N MET A 109 8.51 10.83 10.21
CA MET A 109 9.45 11.84 10.73
C MET A 109 10.88 11.31 10.78
N MET A 110 11.09 10.11 11.34
CA MET A 110 12.43 9.49 11.40
C MET A 110 12.99 9.25 9.99
N PHE A 111 12.18 8.75 9.08
CA PHE A 111 12.60 8.49 7.70
C PHE A 111 12.94 9.80 6.97
N LYS A 112 12.14 10.84 7.15
CA LYS A 112 12.40 12.17 6.57
C LYS A 112 13.71 12.77 7.07
N TYR A 113 13.95 12.74 8.39
CA TYR A 113 15.24 13.19 8.96
C TYR A 113 16.41 12.37 8.42
N PHE A 114 16.25 11.08 8.28
CA PHE A 114 17.29 10.23 7.73
C PHE A 114 17.61 10.56 6.27
N THR A 115 16.59 10.68 5.41
CA THR A 115 16.75 10.88 3.95
C THR A 115 17.16 12.30 3.57
N ASP A 116 16.70 13.33 4.29
CA ASP A 116 16.90 14.72 3.90
C ASP A 116 17.94 15.46 4.74
N LEU A 117 18.37 14.89 5.87
CA LEU A 117 19.42 15.50 6.72
C LEU A 117 20.61 14.58 6.91
N ALA A 118 20.43 13.39 7.48
CA ALA A 118 21.55 12.52 7.83
C ALA A 118 22.28 11.96 6.61
N LEU A 119 21.55 11.46 5.60
CA LEU A 119 22.15 10.93 4.38
C LEU A 119 22.88 11.99 3.56
N PRO A 120 22.34 13.19 3.28
CA PRO A 120 23.04 14.25 2.58
C PRO A 120 24.35 14.66 3.29
N GLU A 121 24.33 14.80 4.61
CA GLU A 121 25.52 15.12 5.39
C GLU A 121 26.64 14.09 5.20
N VAL A 122 26.28 12.79 5.29
CA VAL A 122 27.23 11.69 5.12
C VAL A 122 27.74 11.61 3.68
N ILE A 123 26.86 11.70 2.69
CA ILE A 123 27.21 11.57 1.26
C ILE A 123 28.11 12.73 0.85
N ASN A 124 27.76 13.98 1.18
CA ASN A 124 28.54 15.16 0.82
C ASN A 124 29.92 15.21 1.55
N LYS A 125 30.02 14.56 2.71
CA LYS A 125 31.31 14.39 3.42
C LYS A 125 32.19 13.32 2.79
N ILE A 126 31.60 12.22 2.30
CA ILE A 126 32.35 11.12 1.65
C ILE A 126 32.74 11.52 0.22
N PHE A 127 31.87 12.24 -0.48
CA PHE A 127 32.08 12.72 -1.85
C PHE A 127 32.10 14.26 -1.89
N PRO A 128 33.18 14.90 -1.55
CA PRO A 128 33.31 16.37 -1.59
C PRO A 128 33.07 16.90 -3.02
N GLY A 129 32.01 17.72 -3.17
CA GLY A 129 31.57 18.23 -4.48
C GLY A 129 30.26 17.63 -5.00
N SER A 130 29.69 16.66 -4.30
CA SER A 130 28.30 16.26 -4.54
C SER A 130 27.38 17.24 -3.81
N GLU A 131 26.45 17.88 -4.53
CA GLU A 131 25.42 18.74 -3.94
C GLU A 131 24.14 17.92 -3.69
N PHE A 132 24.27 16.77 -3.03
CA PHE A 132 23.12 15.93 -2.74
C PHE A 132 22.27 16.56 -1.64
N ILE A 133 21.01 16.87 -1.95
CA ILE A 133 20.07 17.57 -1.06
C ILE A 133 19.09 16.63 -0.35
N GLY A 134 19.08 15.34 -0.69
CA GLY A 134 18.19 14.34 -0.12
C GLY A 134 17.16 13.77 -1.12
N PHE A 135 16.78 12.52 -0.90
CA PHE A 135 15.91 11.79 -1.83
C PHE A 135 14.47 12.31 -1.89
N LEU A 136 13.95 12.89 -0.80
CA LEU A 136 12.61 13.49 -0.77
C LEU A 136 12.59 14.94 -1.26
N SER A 137 13.75 15.59 -1.23
CA SER A 137 13.91 16.98 -1.69
C SER A 137 14.10 17.05 -3.21
N GLU A 138 14.72 16.02 -3.82
CA GLU A 138 14.96 15.97 -5.25
C GLU A 138 13.72 15.46 -6.02
N GLU A 139 13.35 16.19 -7.08
CA GLU A 139 12.12 15.94 -7.82
C GLU A 139 12.05 14.54 -8.44
N ASN A 140 13.17 14.08 -9.00
CA ASN A 140 13.23 12.80 -9.74
C ASN A 140 13.16 11.56 -8.83
N THR A 141 13.62 11.69 -7.56
CA THR A 141 13.70 10.56 -6.64
C THR A 141 12.55 10.50 -5.64
N ARG A 142 11.86 11.62 -5.44
CA ARG A 142 10.82 11.82 -4.43
C ARG A 142 9.73 10.75 -4.46
N PHE A 143 9.10 10.54 -5.61
CA PHE A 143 8.03 9.56 -5.74
C PHE A 143 8.51 8.13 -5.47
N GLY A 144 9.68 7.76 -6.01
CA GLY A 144 10.32 6.46 -5.74
C GLY A 144 10.62 6.25 -4.26
N THR A 145 11.06 7.29 -3.57
CA THR A 145 11.36 7.26 -2.13
C THR A 145 10.09 7.05 -1.29
N LEU A 146 8.99 7.70 -1.66
CA LEU A 146 7.69 7.46 -1.03
C LEU A 146 7.22 6.02 -1.23
N LEU A 147 7.36 5.47 -2.44
CA LEU A 147 7.03 4.07 -2.74
C LEU A 147 7.89 3.10 -1.92
N PHE A 148 9.20 3.36 -1.87
CA PHE A 148 10.12 2.55 -1.06
C PHE A 148 9.70 2.54 0.41
N PHE A 149 9.41 3.72 0.97
CA PHE A 149 8.95 3.83 2.35
C PHE A 149 7.66 3.03 2.59
N CYS A 150 6.67 3.15 1.70
CA CYS A 150 5.41 2.44 1.83
C CYS A 150 5.60 0.91 1.80
N ILE A 151 6.45 0.42 0.91
CA ILE A 151 6.76 -1.01 0.81
C ILE A 151 7.49 -1.45 2.07
N TRP A 152 8.58 -0.76 2.43
CA TRP A 152 9.40 -1.11 3.59
C TRP A 152 8.63 -1.10 4.91
N ALA A 153 7.78 -0.08 5.14
CA ALA A 153 6.98 0.01 6.36
C ALA A 153 5.79 -0.95 6.39
N GLY A 154 5.25 -1.33 5.22
CA GLY A 154 3.98 -2.02 5.10
C GLY A 154 4.07 -3.54 4.91
N PHE A 155 5.13 -4.07 4.27
CA PHE A 155 5.13 -5.50 3.90
C PHE A 155 5.25 -6.45 5.09
N GLY A 156 5.82 -6.01 6.21
CA GLY A 156 5.98 -6.81 7.43
C GLY A 156 4.66 -7.35 7.99
N SER A 157 3.59 -6.57 7.91
CA SER A 157 2.25 -7.01 8.34
C SER A 157 1.73 -8.16 7.48
N ASN A 158 1.96 -8.12 6.17
CA ASN A 158 1.57 -9.19 5.25
C ASN A 158 2.38 -10.46 5.49
N VAL A 159 3.65 -10.35 5.94
CA VAL A 159 4.48 -11.51 6.31
C VAL A 159 3.79 -12.35 7.37
N LEU A 160 3.23 -11.73 8.41
CA LEU A 160 2.54 -12.48 9.48
C LEU A 160 1.32 -13.24 8.96
N LEU A 161 0.55 -12.63 8.06
CA LEU A 161 -0.63 -13.26 7.47
C LEU A 161 -0.26 -14.47 6.60
N TYR A 162 0.78 -14.34 5.77
CA TYR A 162 1.25 -15.46 4.97
C TYR A 162 1.90 -16.58 5.82
N VAL A 163 2.69 -16.22 6.84
CA VAL A 163 3.24 -17.22 7.79
C VAL A 163 2.12 -17.98 8.48
N GLY A 164 1.06 -17.27 8.93
CA GLY A 164 -0.12 -17.90 9.53
C GLY A 164 -0.80 -18.88 8.58
N ALA A 165 -0.96 -18.50 7.30
CA ALA A 165 -1.53 -19.38 6.28
C ALA A 165 -0.64 -20.59 5.99
N MET A 166 0.69 -20.39 5.89
CA MET A 166 1.66 -21.48 5.66
C MET A 166 1.70 -22.47 6.83
N ASN A 167 1.62 -22.00 8.07
CA ASN A 167 1.56 -22.86 9.26
C ASN A 167 0.29 -23.73 9.33
N GLY A 168 -0.75 -23.41 8.54
CA GLY A 168 -1.94 -24.25 8.39
C GLY A 168 -1.77 -25.43 7.41
N ILE A 169 -0.65 -25.51 6.70
CA ILE A 169 -0.35 -26.60 5.79
C ILE A 169 0.01 -27.86 6.61
N ASN A 170 -0.59 -29.00 6.24
CA ASN A 170 -0.30 -30.25 6.93
C ASN A 170 1.17 -30.69 6.67
N ASP A 171 1.91 -30.91 7.74
CA ASP A 171 3.32 -31.31 7.68
C ASP A 171 3.52 -32.58 6.86
N SER A 172 2.57 -33.55 6.86
CA SER A 172 2.65 -34.78 6.08
C SER A 172 2.76 -34.55 4.57
N ILE A 173 2.16 -33.45 4.05
CA ILE A 173 2.27 -33.10 2.63
C ILE A 173 3.71 -32.65 2.30
N VAL A 174 4.28 -31.84 3.18
CA VAL A 174 5.65 -31.34 3.03
C VAL A 174 6.67 -32.44 3.18
N GLU A 175 6.47 -33.35 4.15
CA GLU A 175 7.33 -34.53 4.36
C GLU A 175 7.28 -35.46 3.15
N ALA A 176 6.09 -35.78 2.61
CA ALA A 176 5.95 -36.60 1.40
C ALA A 176 6.71 -35.98 0.22
N ALA A 177 6.59 -34.68 0.02
CA ALA A 177 7.31 -33.98 -1.05
C ALA A 177 8.85 -34.06 -0.88
N HIS A 178 9.33 -33.99 0.36
CA HIS A 178 10.76 -34.17 0.65
C HIS A 178 11.24 -35.59 0.36
N LEU A 179 10.42 -36.61 0.67
CA LEU A 179 10.73 -38.00 0.33
C LEU A 179 10.81 -38.23 -1.20
N ASP A 180 9.99 -37.50 -1.95
CA ASP A 180 10.00 -37.48 -3.43
C ASP A 180 11.18 -36.66 -4.01
N GLY A 181 12.09 -36.13 -3.17
CA GLY A 181 13.22 -35.32 -3.61
C GLY A 181 12.90 -33.91 -4.04
N CYS A 182 11.76 -33.36 -3.58
CA CYS A 182 11.36 -32.00 -3.90
C CYS A 182 12.29 -30.95 -3.24
N GLY A 183 12.97 -30.15 -4.05
CA GLY A 183 13.80 -29.05 -3.56
C GLY A 183 12.96 -27.85 -3.09
N THR A 184 13.54 -27.00 -2.25
CA THR A 184 12.89 -25.87 -1.56
C THR A 184 12.10 -24.94 -2.49
N MET A 185 12.68 -24.55 -3.65
CA MET A 185 11.98 -23.65 -4.59
C MET A 185 10.81 -24.36 -5.27
N ARG A 186 10.96 -25.63 -5.61
CA ARG A 186 9.89 -26.44 -6.19
C ARG A 186 8.75 -26.67 -5.19
N GLU A 187 9.07 -26.95 -3.92
CA GLU A 187 8.11 -27.03 -2.83
C GLU A 187 7.32 -25.72 -2.69
N PHE A 188 8.02 -24.58 -2.69
CA PHE A 188 7.34 -23.28 -2.60
C PHE A 188 6.35 -23.07 -3.74
N ILE A 189 6.77 -23.26 -4.99
CA ILE A 189 5.95 -22.97 -6.17
C ILE A 189 4.83 -23.99 -6.36
N SER A 190 5.09 -25.28 -6.12
CA SER A 190 4.17 -26.35 -6.49
C SER A 190 3.27 -26.82 -5.34
N ILE A 191 3.62 -26.51 -4.08
CA ILE A 191 2.88 -26.96 -2.90
C ILE A 191 2.47 -25.80 -2.03
N THR A 192 3.44 -25.05 -1.49
CA THR A 192 3.16 -24.01 -0.49
C THR A 192 2.33 -22.89 -1.07
N PHE A 193 2.72 -22.30 -2.19
CA PHE A 193 2.00 -21.18 -2.81
C PHE A 193 0.58 -21.55 -3.24
N PRO A 194 0.32 -22.67 -3.94
CA PRO A 194 -1.05 -23.11 -4.24
C PRO A 194 -1.91 -23.32 -3.00
N MET A 195 -1.36 -23.85 -1.92
CA MET A 195 -2.12 -24.07 -0.69
C MET A 195 -2.49 -22.78 0.04
N ILE A 196 -1.65 -21.75 -0.02
CA ILE A 196 -1.96 -20.42 0.55
C ILE A 196 -2.66 -19.48 -0.44
N PHE A 197 -2.95 -19.93 -1.66
CA PHE A 197 -3.55 -19.13 -2.71
C PHE A 197 -4.86 -18.42 -2.30
N PRO A 198 -5.75 -19.02 -1.48
CA PRO A 198 -6.92 -18.33 -0.96
C PRO A 198 -6.56 -17.07 -0.14
N THR A 199 -5.55 -17.15 0.71
CA THR A 199 -5.04 -16.01 1.49
C THR A 199 -4.41 -14.96 0.56
N PHE A 200 -3.60 -15.39 -0.40
CA PHE A 200 -3.04 -14.50 -1.41
C PHE A 200 -4.13 -13.75 -2.19
N THR A 201 -5.17 -14.45 -2.66
CA THR A 201 -6.27 -13.84 -3.40
C THR A 201 -7.04 -12.84 -2.56
N THR A 202 -7.28 -13.14 -1.28
CA THR A 202 -7.93 -12.22 -0.36
C THR A 202 -7.14 -10.92 -0.22
N LEU A 203 -5.84 -11.00 0.05
CA LEU A 203 -4.97 -9.84 0.17
C LEU A 203 -4.83 -9.08 -1.16
N PHE A 204 -4.79 -9.80 -2.28
CA PHE A 204 -4.76 -9.22 -3.61
C PHE A 204 -6.00 -8.36 -3.90
N ILE A 205 -7.20 -8.86 -3.57
CA ILE A 205 -8.46 -8.11 -3.71
C ILE A 205 -8.47 -6.87 -2.81
N VAL A 206 -8.02 -6.99 -1.56
CA VAL A 206 -7.89 -5.85 -0.64
C VAL A 206 -6.94 -4.78 -1.21
N ASN A 207 -5.81 -5.19 -1.78
CA ASN A 207 -4.86 -4.26 -2.41
C ASN A 207 -5.45 -3.57 -3.64
N ILE A 208 -6.25 -4.27 -4.48
CA ILE A 208 -6.96 -3.65 -5.62
C ILE A 208 -7.94 -2.58 -5.11
N ALA A 209 -8.72 -2.89 -4.08
CA ALA A 209 -9.64 -1.92 -3.49
C ALA A 209 -8.92 -0.67 -2.94
N GLY A 210 -7.66 -0.83 -2.54
CA GLY A 210 -6.80 0.26 -2.06
C GLY A 210 -6.28 1.21 -3.14
N ILE A 211 -6.36 0.88 -4.44
CA ILE A 211 -5.76 1.71 -5.51
C ILE A 211 -6.27 3.15 -5.48
N ALA A 212 -7.58 3.31 -5.31
CA ALA A 212 -8.22 4.62 -5.31
C ALA A 212 -8.08 5.40 -3.99
N THR A 213 -7.79 4.72 -2.88
CA THR A 213 -7.75 5.32 -1.54
C THR A 213 -6.35 5.50 -0.98
N ASN A 214 -5.35 4.83 -1.57
CA ASN A 214 -3.98 4.89 -1.08
C ASN A 214 -3.34 6.24 -1.36
N GLN A 215 -2.93 6.93 -0.30
CA GLN A 215 -2.24 8.22 -0.34
C GLN A 215 -0.70 8.09 -0.35
N ILE A 216 -0.14 6.88 -0.33
CA ILE A 216 1.32 6.61 -0.19
C ILE A 216 2.00 7.41 0.94
N ASN A 217 1.27 7.66 2.02
CA ASN A 217 1.69 8.53 3.14
C ASN A 217 2.07 9.98 2.74
N ALA A 218 1.71 10.43 1.54
CA ALA A 218 2.11 11.75 1.03
C ALA A 218 1.70 12.89 1.97
N TYR A 219 0.49 12.81 2.55
CA TYR A 219 0.04 13.76 3.55
C TYR A 219 0.92 13.81 4.80
N LEU A 220 1.40 12.67 5.28
CA LEU A 220 2.28 12.63 6.46
C LEU A 220 3.67 13.23 6.19
N PHE A 221 4.15 13.12 4.95
CA PHE A 221 5.45 13.71 4.53
C PHE A 221 5.38 15.20 4.26
N TYR A 222 4.32 15.69 3.63
CA TYR A 222 4.25 17.05 3.06
C TYR A 222 3.04 17.87 3.53
N GLY A 223 2.13 17.30 4.34
CA GLY A 223 0.86 17.96 4.68
C GLY A 223 -0.01 18.14 3.44
N LEU A 224 -0.57 19.35 3.25
CA LEU A 224 -1.34 19.70 2.06
C LEU A 224 -0.47 20.17 0.88
N ASP A 225 0.84 20.40 1.11
CA ASP A 225 1.79 20.90 0.11
C ASP A 225 2.54 19.77 -0.61
N VAL A 226 1.85 18.64 -0.86
CA VAL A 226 2.40 17.55 -1.64
C VAL A 226 2.73 18.03 -3.06
N PRO A 227 3.94 17.74 -3.58
CA PRO A 227 4.28 18.07 -4.95
C PRO A 227 3.40 17.34 -5.97
N PRO A 228 2.99 17.99 -7.09
CA PRO A 228 2.08 17.40 -8.08
C PRO A 228 2.54 16.06 -8.64
N ASN A 229 3.85 15.85 -8.80
CA ASN A 229 4.43 14.59 -9.27
C ASN A 229 4.28 13.42 -8.29
N CYS A 230 3.89 13.69 -7.03
CA CYS A 230 3.63 12.69 -6.00
C CYS A 230 2.14 12.47 -5.70
N TYR A 231 1.25 13.13 -6.45
CA TYR A 231 -0.18 12.94 -6.25
C TYR A 231 -0.58 11.52 -6.63
N THR A 232 -1.32 10.89 -5.74
CA THR A 232 -2.12 9.69 -6.03
C THR A 232 -3.58 10.08 -6.08
N LEU A 233 -4.41 9.22 -6.66
CA LEU A 233 -5.86 9.43 -6.68
C LEU A 233 -6.42 9.59 -5.27
N GLY A 234 -5.95 8.76 -4.32
CA GLY A 234 -6.35 8.86 -2.92
C GLY A 234 -5.99 10.19 -2.27
N PHE A 235 -4.78 10.72 -2.54
CA PHE A 235 -4.41 12.04 -2.03
C PHE A 235 -5.15 13.16 -2.73
N TYR A 236 -5.35 13.07 -4.05
CA TYR A 236 -6.14 14.05 -4.81
C TYR A 236 -7.56 14.19 -4.25
N MET A 237 -8.26 13.06 -4.06
CA MET A 237 -9.60 13.04 -3.48
C MET A 237 -9.63 13.57 -2.03
N PHE A 238 -8.62 13.21 -1.23
CA PHE A 238 -8.50 13.72 0.14
C PHE A 238 -8.33 15.24 0.16
N LYS A 239 -7.45 15.77 -0.68
CA LYS A 239 -7.20 17.22 -0.76
C LYS A 239 -8.46 17.99 -1.19
N ASP A 240 -9.19 17.49 -2.18
CA ASP A 240 -10.44 18.09 -2.68
C ASP A 240 -11.55 18.12 -1.62
N LEU A 241 -11.49 17.22 -0.62
CA LEU A 241 -12.44 17.20 0.49
C LEU A 241 -12.09 18.16 1.64
N VAL A 242 -10.82 18.57 1.75
CA VAL A 242 -10.31 19.35 2.89
C VAL A 242 -10.11 20.82 2.53
N THR A 243 -9.94 21.13 1.23
CA THR A 243 -9.76 22.51 0.71
C THR A 243 -11.00 23.02 0.04
#